data_b6be9b8265c35709897fa7efb43ef24f
#
_entry.id   b6be9b8265c35709897fa7efb43ef24f
#
_cell.length_a   1.000
_cell.length_b   1.000
_cell.length_c   1.000
_cell.angle_alpha   90.00
_cell.angle_beta   90.00
_cell.angle_gamma   90.00
#
_symmetry.space_group_name_H-M   'P 1'
#
loop_
_entity.id
_entity.type
_entity.pdbx_description
1 polymer ?
#
loop_
_entity_poly.entity_id
_entity_poly.type
_entity_poly.pdbx_seq_one_letter_code
_entity_poly.pdbx_strand_id
1 'polypeptide(L)'
;GEKFINKGDEIVTTELEHHSNYVPWHFLRKKKGAIIKFAPVNHNGEVEIDEIKKLISDKTKIIAITHISNVTGAIIPLKKVVDLAKEKKIPVLVDGTQGAPHLKIDMQEIGCDFYAISCHKMYGPNGLGILYAKKKWLDELPPYQGGGGMIDEVMKDKITFASTPTKFEAGTMQTAEVVAFAEAINFV
;
A
#
# COMPACT_ATOMS: atom_id res chain seq x y z
N GLY A 1 -4.43 -1.45 -8.68
CA GLY A 1 -5.26 -2.65 -8.90
C GLY A 1 -5.90 -2.66 -10.29
N GLU A 2 -6.61 -1.61 -10.70
CA GLU A 2 -7.40 -1.62 -11.95
C GLU A 2 -6.57 -1.86 -13.22
N LYS A 3 -5.32 -1.43 -13.27
CA LYS A 3 -4.46 -1.61 -14.45
C LYS A 3 -3.92 -3.03 -14.57
N PHE A 4 -3.59 -3.68 -13.46
CA PHE A 4 -2.80 -4.92 -13.47
C PHE A 4 -3.56 -6.17 -13.04
N ILE A 5 -4.78 -6.02 -12.50
CA ILE A 5 -5.58 -7.14 -12.00
C ILE A 5 -6.73 -7.43 -12.95
N ASN A 6 -6.85 -8.66 -13.39
CA ASN A 6 -7.86 -9.17 -14.29
C ASN A 6 -8.68 -10.29 -13.63
N LYS A 7 -9.67 -10.82 -14.36
CA LYS A 7 -10.50 -11.94 -13.90
C LYS A 7 -9.64 -13.18 -13.61
N GLY A 8 -9.80 -13.72 -12.43
CA GLY A 8 -9.08 -14.91 -11.97
C GLY A 8 -7.68 -14.64 -11.42
N ASP A 9 -7.16 -13.40 -11.50
CA ASP A 9 -5.93 -13.00 -10.81
C ASP A 9 -6.15 -13.01 -9.30
N GLU A 10 -5.11 -13.36 -8.56
CA GLU A 10 -5.16 -13.55 -7.12
C GLU A 10 -4.47 -12.41 -6.36
N ILE A 11 -5.10 -12.03 -5.26
CA ILE A 11 -4.60 -11.10 -4.26
C ILE A 11 -4.43 -11.88 -2.97
N VAL A 12 -3.21 -11.98 -2.45
CA VAL A 12 -2.93 -12.62 -1.16
C VAL A 12 -2.91 -11.55 -0.09
N THR A 13 -3.64 -11.79 0.99
CA THR A 13 -3.78 -10.89 2.13
C THR A 13 -3.90 -11.71 3.43
N THR A 14 -4.16 -11.07 4.56
CA THR A 14 -4.31 -11.75 5.84
C THR A 14 -5.66 -11.46 6.50
N GLU A 15 -6.06 -12.26 7.47
CA GLU A 15 -7.24 -11.97 8.31
C GLU A 15 -6.99 -10.84 9.33
N LEU A 16 -5.75 -10.35 9.46
CA LEU A 16 -5.38 -9.23 10.35
C LEU A 16 -5.57 -7.85 9.73
N GLU A 17 -6.02 -7.76 8.48
CA GLU A 17 -6.06 -6.49 7.75
C GLU A 17 -7.11 -5.53 8.30
N HIS A 18 -6.70 -4.28 8.42
CA HIS A 18 -7.65 -3.19 8.58
C HIS A 18 -8.53 -3.06 7.32
N HIS A 19 -9.76 -2.61 7.48
CA HIS A 19 -10.72 -2.45 6.37
C HIS A 19 -10.16 -1.64 5.20
N SER A 20 -9.28 -0.67 5.44
CA SER A 20 -8.62 0.13 4.39
C SER A 20 -7.73 -0.70 3.46
N ASN A 21 -7.17 -1.81 3.95
CA ASN A 21 -6.37 -2.73 3.15
C ASN A 21 -7.16 -3.98 2.71
N TYR A 22 -8.46 -4.05 3.00
CA TYR A 22 -9.33 -5.15 2.56
C TYR A 22 -10.39 -4.69 1.55
N VAL A 23 -11.14 -3.64 1.87
CA VAL A 23 -12.30 -3.20 1.08
C VAL A 23 -11.94 -2.84 -0.38
N PRO A 24 -10.82 -2.17 -0.68
CA PRO A 24 -10.44 -1.88 -2.07
C PRO A 24 -10.24 -3.15 -2.92
N TRP A 25 -9.71 -4.22 -2.33
CA TRP A 25 -9.56 -5.51 -3.02
C TRP A 25 -10.91 -6.18 -3.27
N HIS A 26 -11.86 -6.03 -2.34
CA HIS A 26 -13.23 -6.51 -2.53
C HIS A 26 -13.93 -5.79 -3.70
N PHE A 27 -13.67 -4.51 -3.92
CA PHE A 27 -14.17 -3.80 -5.10
C PHE A 27 -13.61 -4.39 -6.40
N LEU A 28 -12.33 -4.72 -6.44
CA LEU A 28 -11.73 -5.40 -7.59
C LEU A 28 -12.30 -6.81 -7.80
N ARG A 29 -12.56 -7.55 -6.72
CA ARG A 29 -13.27 -8.82 -6.78
C ARG A 29 -14.63 -8.67 -7.46
N LYS A 30 -15.44 -7.69 -7.03
CA LYS A 30 -16.76 -7.42 -7.63
C LYS A 30 -16.67 -6.92 -9.07
N LYS A 31 -15.77 -5.98 -9.34
CA LYS A 31 -15.69 -5.28 -10.64
C LYS A 31 -15.01 -6.13 -11.71
N LYS A 32 -14.00 -6.89 -11.36
CA LYS A 32 -13.12 -7.60 -12.31
C LYS A 32 -13.07 -9.12 -12.13
N GLY A 33 -13.67 -9.67 -11.09
CA GLY A 33 -13.60 -11.10 -10.81
C GLY A 33 -12.23 -11.55 -10.28
N ALA A 34 -11.50 -10.67 -9.58
CA ALA A 34 -10.29 -11.04 -8.84
C ALA A 34 -10.63 -11.99 -7.70
N ILE A 35 -9.67 -12.82 -7.30
CA ILE A 35 -9.77 -13.76 -6.20
C ILE A 35 -8.96 -13.23 -5.02
N ILE A 36 -9.57 -13.12 -3.85
CA ILE A 36 -8.86 -12.73 -2.63
C ILE A 36 -8.63 -13.98 -1.79
N LYS A 37 -7.38 -14.22 -1.41
CA LYS A 37 -6.95 -15.32 -0.56
C LYS A 37 -6.46 -14.77 0.78
N PHE A 38 -6.93 -15.34 1.89
CA PHE A 38 -6.60 -14.90 3.23
C PHE A 38 -5.70 -15.90 3.93
N ALA A 39 -4.55 -15.45 4.40
CA ALA A 39 -3.75 -16.21 5.35
C ALA A 39 -4.46 -16.15 6.72
N PRO A 40 -4.73 -17.32 7.32
CA PRO A 40 -5.47 -17.39 8.57
C PRO A 40 -4.65 -16.91 9.76
N VAL A 41 -5.35 -16.44 10.78
CA VAL A 41 -4.79 -16.09 12.08
C VAL A 41 -4.74 -17.34 12.97
N ASN A 42 -3.61 -17.59 13.62
CA ASN A 42 -3.49 -18.67 14.59
C ASN A 42 -4.10 -18.27 15.97
N HIS A 43 -4.11 -19.21 16.91
CA HIS A 43 -4.68 -18.99 18.26
C HIS A 43 -3.94 -17.93 19.10
N ASN A 44 -2.72 -17.55 18.71
CA ASN A 44 -1.96 -16.46 19.33
C ASN A 44 -2.28 -15.08 18.72
N GLY A 45 -3.15 -15.01 17.73
CA GLY A 45 -3.46 -13.76 17.02
C GLY A 45 -2.42 -13.36 15.96
N GLU A 46 -1.61 -14.29 15.49
CA GLU A 46 -0.52 -14.09 14.54
C GLU A 46 -0.78 -14.79 13.20
N VAL A 47 -0.09 -14.36 12.15
CA VAL A 47 -0.10 -15.00 10.83
C VAL A 47 1.26 -15.64 10.57
N GLU A 48 1.25 -16.94 10.31
CA GLU A 48 2.45 -17.69 9.96
C GLU A 48 2.87 -17.43 8.51
N ILE A 49 4.17 -17.26 8.27
CA ILE A 49 4.71 -17.02 6.93
C ILE A 49 4.41 -18.19 5.97
N ASP A 50 4.42 -19.41 6.48
CA ASP A 50 4.10 -20.60 5.69
C ASP A 50 2.65 -20.60 5.20
N GLU A 51 1.71 -20.01 5.95
CA GLU A 51 0.33 -19.84 5.48
C GLU A 51 0.25 -18.85 4.31
N ILE A 52 0.99 -17.74 4.36
CA ILE A 52 1.12 -16.83 3.21
C ILE A 52 1.73 -17.56 2.01
N LYS A 53 2.79 -18.33 2.23
CA LYS A 53 3.48 -19.10 1.18
C LYS A 53 2.58 -20.10 0.48
N LYS A 54 1.73 -20.82 1.20
CA LYS A 54 0.77 -21.80 0.66
C LYS A 54 -0.27 -21.16 -0.28
N LEU A 55 -0.59 -19.88 -0.09
CA LEU A 55 -1.58 -19.16 -0.88
C LEU A 55 -1.02 -18.64 -2.22
N ILE A 56 0.30 -18.52 -2.34
CA ILE A 56 0.95 -17.98 -3.53
C ILE A 56 0.89 -18.97 -4.67
N SER A 57 0.41 -18.52 -5.84
CA SER A 57 0.38 -19.27 -7.08
C SER A 57 0.88 -18.43 -8.26
N ASP A 58 0.93 -19.00 -9.44
CA ASP A 58 1.30 -18.25 -10.67
C ASP A 58 0.26 -17.18 -11.06
N LYS A 59 -0.94 -17.23 -10.45
CA LYS A 59 -2.00 -16.23 -10.62
C LYS A 59 -1.90 -15.08 -9.61
N THR A 60 -1.04 -15.18 -8.61
CA THR A 60 -0.87 -14.13 -7.59
C THR A 60 -0.23 -12.89 -8.21
N LYS A 61 -0.93 -11.75 -8.13
CA LYS A 61 -0.50 -10.47 -8.71
C LYS A 61 0.00 -9.47 -7.67
N ILE A 62 -0.40 -9.64 -6.43
CA ILE A 62 0.02 -8.76 -5.33
C ILE A 62 -0.16 -9.48 -4.00
N ILE A 63 0.74 -9.19 -3.06
CA ILE A 63 0.56 -9.49 -1.65
C ILE A 63 0.29 -8.16 -0.95
N ALA A 64 -0.84 -8.05 -0.24
CA ALA A 64 -1.25 -6.84 0.47
C ALA A 64 -1.45 -7.18 1.95
N ILE A 65 -0.55 -6.68 2.82
CA ILE A 65 -0.51 -7.08 4.23
C ILE A 65 -0.27 -5.88 5.15
N THR A 66 -0.78 -5.98 6.38
CA THR A 66 -0.43 -5.04 7.45
C THR A 66 0.98 -5.30 7.97
N HIS A 67 1.65 -4.26 8.49
CA HIS A 67 2.92 -4.40 9.21
C HIS A 67 2.68 -4.82 10.66
N ILE A 68 1.78 -4.11 11.34
CA ILE A 68 1.32 -4.41 12.69
C ILE A 68 -0.21 -4.42 12.68
N SER A 69 -0.81 -5.44 13.25
CA SER A 69 -2.25 -5.51 13.40
C SER A 69 -2.76 -4.43 14.37
N ASN A 70 -3.75 -3.67 13.96
CA ASN A 70 -4.42 -2.70 14.82
C ASN A 70 -5.34 -3.36 15.88
N VAL A 71 -5.57 -4.67 15.80
CA VAL A 71 -6.43 -5.44 16.72
C VAL A 71 -5.59 -6.25 17.69
N THR A 72 -4.66 -7.08 17.20
CA THR A 72 -3.89 -8.00 18.04
C THR A 72 -2.52 -7.46 18.43
N GLY A 73 -1.99 -6.45 17.71
CA GLY A 73 -0.63 -5.97 17.87
C GLY A 73 0.44 -6.89 17.25
N ALA A 74 0.03 -7.98 16.61
CA ALA A 74 0.95 -8.91 15.96
C ALA A 74 1.76 -8.20 14.85
N ILE A 75 3.07 -8.44 14.86
CA ILE A 75 4.02 -7.87 13.89
C ILE A 75 4.30 -8.90 12.81
N ILE A 76 4.04 -8.55 11.56
CA ILE A 76 4.39 -9.41 10.42
C ILE A 76 5.85 -9.17 10.04
N PRO A 77 6.68 -10.22 9.95
CA PRO A 77 8.08 -10.11 9.56
C PRO A 77 8.22 -9.79 8.06
N LEU A 78 8.03 -8.52 7.69
CA LEU A 78 7.91 -8.04 6.32
C LEU A 78 9.06 -8.51 5.42
N LYS A 79 10.29 -8.49 5.94
CA LYS A 79 11.47 -8.91 5.16
C LYS A 79 11.30 -10.34 4.63
N LYS A 80 10.79 -11.27 5.44
CA LYS A 80 10.52 -12.64 5.02
C LYS A 80 9.45 -12.72 3.94
N VAL A 81 8.37 -11.95 4.08
CA VAL A 81 7.30 -11.89 3.06
C VAL A 81 7.81 -11.29 1.75
N VAL A 82 8.58 -10.21 1.83
CA VAL A 82 9.15 -9.57 0.64
C VAL A 82 10.13 -10.48 -0.07
N ASP A 83 10.98 -11.21 0.65
CA ASP A 83 11.93 -12.15 0.04
C ASP A 83 11.19 -13.30 -0.66
N LEU A 84 10.16 -13.87 -0.03
CA LEU A 84 9.28 -14.85 -0.64
C LEU A 84 8.60 -14.34 -1.92
N ALA A 85 8.09 -13.10 -1.88
CA ALA A 85 7.44 -12.48 -3.03
C ALA A 85 8.41 -12.19 -4.19
N LYS A 86 9.65 -11.80 -3.88
CA LYS A 86 10.71 -11.54 -4.87
C LYS A 86 11.03 -12.75 -5.73
N GLU A 87 11.07 -13.95 -5.16
CA GLU A 87 11.31 -15.20 -5.89
C GLU A 87 10.29 -15.41 -7.02
N LYS A 88 9.06 -14.94 -6.80
CA LYS A 88 7.94 -15.02 -7.76
C LYS A 88 7.68 -13.72 -8.51
N LYS A 89 8.49 -12.68 -8.30
CA LYS A 89 8.33 -11.33 -8.89
C LYS A 89 6.97 -10.68 -8.56
N ILE A 90 6.42 -10.98 -7.39
CA ILE A 90 5.13 -10.48 -6.93
C ILE A 90 5.37 -9.18 -6.13
N PRO A 91 4.70 -8.06 -6.45
CA PRO A 91 4.80 -6.85 -5.67
C PRO A 91 4.15 -7.00 -4.28
N VAL A 92 4.74 -6.33 -3.29
CA VAL A 92 4.23 -6.30 -1.92
C VAL A 92 3.77 -4.88 -1.56
N LEU A 93 2.50 -4.76 -1.17
CA LEU A 93 1.93 -3.57 -0.58
C LEU A 93 1.79 -3.79 0.93
N VAL A 94 2.28 -2.84 1.70
CA VAL A 94 2.24 -2.86 3.16
C VAL A 94 1.34 -1.74 3.67
N ASP A 95 0.35 -2.09 4.48
CA ASP A 95 -0.30 -1.13 5.37
C ASP A 95 0.60 -0.91 6.58
N GLY A 96 1.35 0.18 6.54
CA GLY A 96 2.28 0.58 7.58
C GLY A 96 1.70 1.50 8.65
N THR A 97 0.39 1.69 8.63
CA THR A 97 -0.29 2.67 9.49
C THR A 97 -0.01 2.47 10.98
N GLN A 98 0.09 1.23 11.43
CA GLN A 98 0.50 0.93 12.82
C GLN A 98 2.02 0.68 12.94
N GLY A 99 2.68 0.28 11.87
CA GLY A 99 4.13 0.04 11.90
C GLY A 99 4.95 1.32 12.04
N ALA A 100 4.58 2.35 11.27
CA ALA A 100 5.34 3.60 11.21
C ALA A 100 5.50 4.33 12.56
N PRO A 101 4.46 4.44 13.44
CA PRO A 101 4.62 5.09 14.74
C PRO A 101 5.35 4.24 15.79
N HIS A 102 5.49 2.93 15.59
CA HIS A 102 5.98 2.02 16.63
C HIS A 102 7.31 1.35 16.33
N LEU A 103 7.76 1.38 15.08
CA LEU A 103 8.99 0.72 14.63
C LEU A 103 9.87 1.70 13.86
N LYS A 104 11.17 1.48 13.94
CA LYS A 104 12.10 2.13 13.01
C LYS A 104 11.89 1.54 11.61
N ILE A 105 11.49 2.37 10.66
CA ILE A 105 11.17 1.95 9.30
C ILE A 105 12.30 2.35 8.36
N ASP A 106 12.89 1.37 7.70
CA ASP A 106 13.81 1.57 6.59
C ASP A 106 13.26 0.88 5.34
N MET A 107 12.85 1.67 4.36
CA MET A 107 12.25 1.18 3.11
C MET A 107 13.22 0.39 2.25
N GLN A 108 14.52 0.67 2.34
CA GLN A 108 15.57 -0.06 1.61
C GLN A 108 15.78 -1.44 2.23
N GLU A 109 15.79 -1.53 3.54
CA GLU A 109 15.92 -2.77 4.29
C GLU A 109 14.69 -3.67 4.11
N ILE A 110 13.47 -3.13 4.29
CA ILE A 110 12.22 -3.86 4.10
C ILE A 110 12.10 -4.32 2.63
N GLY A 111 12.36 -3.42 1.68
CA GLY A 111 12.37 -3.71 0.27
C GLY A 111 11.00 -3.97 -0.36
N CYS A 112 9.90 -3.60 0.30
CA CYS A 112 8.53 -3.68 -0.25
C CYS A 112 8.35 -2.74 -1.44
N ASP A 113 7.28 -2.94 -2.20
CA ASP A 113 7.00 -2.12 -3.39
C ASP A 113 6.14 -0.90 -3.07
N PHE A 114 5.27 -1.01 -2.06
CA PHE A 114 4.40 0.05 -1.57
C PHE A 114 4.32 0.00 -0.05
N TYR A 115 4.27 1.17 0.59
CA TYR A 115 4.09 1.29 2.03
C TYR A 115 3.22 2.51 2.34
N ALA A 116 2.04 2.28 2.93
CA ALA A 116 1.06 3.33 3.25
C ALA A 116 1.14 3.73 4.72
N ILE A 117 1.04 5.04 4.98
CA ILE A 117 1.12 5.62 6.32
C ILE A 117 -0.04 6.62 6.50
N SER A 118 -0.67 6.61 7.67
CA SER A 118 -1.64 7.63 8.10
C SER A 118 -0.99 8.57 9.09
N CYS A 119 -0.87 9.84 8.73
CA CYS A 119 -0.10 10.81 9.53
C CYS A 119 -0.70 11.07 10.92
N HIS A 120 -2.05 11.02 11.07
CA HIS A 120 -2.71 11.22 12.36
C HIS A 120 -2.37 10.14 13.41
N LYS A 121 -1.84 8.99 13.01
CA LYS A 121 -1.36 7.96 13.93
C LYS A 121 0.12 8.10 14.30
N MET A 122 0.80 9.06 13.66
CA MET A 122 2.18 9.46 13.93
C MET A 122 2.24 10.87 14.55
N TYR A 123 1.33 11.18 15.46
CA TYR A 123 1.21 12.50 16.12
C TYR A 123 0.96 13.68 15.16
N GLY A 124 0.73 13.41 13.88
CA GLY A 124 0.44 14.40 12.85
C GLY A 124 -1.04 14.77 12.74
N PRO A 125 -1.37 15.73 11.87
CA PRO A 125 -2.73 16.17 11.67
C PRO A 125 -3.59 15.14 10.94
N ASN A 126 -4.92 15.31 11.04
CA ASN A 126 -5.89 14.53 10.27
C ASN A 126 -5.87 14.94 8.80
N GLY A 127 -6.34 14.02 7.92
CA GLY A 127 -6.52 14.29 6.51
C GLY A 127 -5.26 14.12 5.65
N LEU A 128 -4.10 13.87 6.25
CA LEU A 128 -2.85 13.63 5.55
C LEU A 128 -2.46 12.13 5.62
N GLY A 129 -1.96 11.61 4.50
CA GLY A 129 -1.38 10.28 4.41
C GLY A 129 -0.23 10.26 3.42
N ILE A 130 0.67 9.30 3.58
CA ILE A 130 1.83 9.11 2.72
C ILE A 130 1.79 7.73 2.10
N LEU A 131 2.09 7.65 0.80
CA LEU A 131 2.36 6.39 0.11
C LEU A 131 3.80 6.40 -0.39
N TYR A 132 4.66 5.59 0.20
CA TYR A 132 5.91 5.22 -0.43
C TYR A 132 5.63 4.21 -1.53
N ALA A 133 6.26 4.40 -2.69
CA ALA A 133 6.27 3.38 -3.74
C ALA A 133 7.60 3.41 -4.49
N LYS A 134 8.07 2.24 -4.94
CA LYS A 134 9.23 2.17 -5.82
C LYS A 134 8.97 2.93 -7.12
N LYS A 135 9.93 3.70 -7.59
CA LYS A 135 9.83 4.55 -8.77
C LYS A 135 9.26 3.83 -10.00
N LYS A 136 9.68 2.57 -10.25
CA LYS A 136 9.16 1.77 -11.35
C LYS A 136 7.63 1.67 -11.38
N TRP A 137 7.00 1.52 -10.20
CA TRP A 137 5.54 1.44 -10.08
C TRP A 137 4.88 2.80 -10.25
N LEU A 138 5.50 3.86 -9.71
CA LEU A 138 5.00 5.22 -9.90
C LEU A 138 5.03 5.61 -11.39
N ASP A 139 6.06 5.23 -12.12
CA ASP A 139 6.16 5.54 -13.55
C ASP A 139 5.11 4.77 -14.38
N GLU A 140 4.84 3.51 -14.04
CA GLU A 140 3.91 2.66 -14.77
C GLU A 140 2.42 2.91 -14.44
N LEU A 141 2.11 3.30 -13.19
CA LEU A 141 0.74 3.48 -12.76
C LEU A 141 0.12 4.77 -13.34
N PRO A 142 -1.15 4.73 -13.76
CA PRO A 142 -1.88 5.94 -14.09
C PRO A 142 -2.17 6.75 -12.83
N PRO A 143 -2.48 8.05 -12.95
CA PRO A 143 -2.98 8.85 -11.84
C PRO A 143 -4.25 8.20 -11.25
N TYR A 144 -4.42 8.33 -9.94
CA TYR A 144 -5.61 7.85 -9.23
C TYR A 144 -6.77 8.86 -9.30
N GLN A 145 -6.43 10.14 -9.17
CA GLN A 145 -7.37 11.25 -9.24
C GLN A 145 -6.91 12.23 -10.32
N GLY A 146 -7.82 13.04 -10.84
CA GLY A 146 -7.52 14.14 -11.75
C GLY A 146 -7.84 15.48 -11.10
N GLY A 147 -7.01 16.50 -11.35
CA GLY A 147 -7.18 17.85 -10.79
C GLY A 147 -6.07 18.79 -11.22
N GLY A 148 -6.01 19.96 -10.60
CA GLY A 148 -4.92 20.92 -10.78
C GLY A 148 -3.61 20.40 -10.18
N GLY A 149 -2.48 20.98 -10.60
CA GLY A 149 -1.15 20.70 -10.05
C GLY A 149 -0.48 19.41 -10.54
N MET A 150 -1.25 18.43 -11.06
CA MET A 150 -0.75 17.11 -11.45
C MET A 150 -0.64 16.89 -12.96
N ILE A 151 -0.95 17.88 -13.75
CA ILE A 151 -0.95 17.87 -15.22
C ILE A 151 0.28 18.59 -15.78
N ASP A 152 0.69 18.18 -16.99
CA ASP A 152 1.72 18.85 -17.79
C ASP A 152 1.07 19.70 -18.89
N GLU A 153 0.31 19.06 -19.81
CA GLU A 153 -0.45 19.76 -20.84
C GLU A 153 -1.94 19.39 -20.78
N VAL A 154 -2.80 20.37 -21.06
CA VAL A 154 -4.24 20.18 -21.24
C VAL A 154 -4.67 20.76 -22.58
N MET A 155 -5.11 19.92 -23.48
CA MET A 155 -5.74 20.26 -24.76
C MET A 155 -7.15 19.68 -24.80
N LYS A 156 -7.94 20.04 -25.81
CA LYS A 156 -9.33 19.55 -25.92
C LYS A 156 -9.44 18.04 -26.02
N ASP A 157 -8.47 17.40 -26.68
CA ASP A 157 -8.44 15.98 -27.03
C ASP A 157 -7.24 15.23 -26.46
N LYS A 158 -6.35 15.93 -25.72
CA LYS A 158 -5.13 15.34 -25.15
C LYS A 158 -4.82 15.93 -23.79
N ILE A 159 -4.56 15.07 -22.83
CA ILE A 159 -4.05 15.45 -21.51
C ILE A 159 -2.77 14.66 -21.24
N THR A 160 -1.71 15.36 -20.81
CA THR A 160 -0.49 14.74 -20.28
C THR A 160 -0.33 15.09 -18.81
N PHE A 161 0.37 14.23 -18.10
CA PHE A 161 0.52 14.35 -16.66
C PHE A 161 1.96 14.71 -16.30
N ALA A 162 2.12 15.45 -15.20
CA ALA A 162 3.41 15.74 -14.63
C ALA A 162 4.22 14.47 -14.34
N SER A 163 5.52 14.61 -14.18
CA SER A 163 6.39 13.50 -13.76
C SER A 163 6.04 12.99 -12.36
N THR A 164 6.46 11.78 -12.03
CA THR A 164 6.32 11.24 -10.68
C THR A 164 7.21 11.99 -9.68
N PRO A 165 6.76 12.25 -8.45
CA PRO A 165 5.50 11.78 -7.84
C PRO A 165 4.28 12.67 -8.12
N THR A 166 4.45 13.88 -8.66
CA THR A 166 3.45 14.95 -8.78
C THR A 166 2.16 14.51 -9.49
N LYS A 167 2.24 13.60 -10.47
CA LYS A 167 1.03 13.08 -11.15
C LYS A 167 0.04 12.35 -10.21
N PHE A 168 0.42 12.03 -8.98
CA PHE A 168 -0.46 11.40 -7.98
C PHE A 168 -1.00 12.39 -6.95
N GLU A 169 -0.61 13.65 -7.01
CA GLU A 169 -0.92 14.71 -6.05
C GLU A 169 -1.89 15.73 -6.66
N ALA A 170 -3.14 15.28 -6.88
CA ALA A 170 -4.17 16.09 -7.53
C ALA A 170 -4.79 17.12 -6.57
N GLY A 171 -4.82 18.37 -7.00
CA GLY A 171 -5.40 19.50 -6.26
C GLY A 171 -4.38 20.27 -5.44
N THR A 172 -4.84 21.33 -4.77
CA THR A 172 -4.01 22.12 -3.87
C THR A 172 -3.57 21.26 -2.68
N MET A 173 -2.27 21.19 -2.45
CA MET A 173 -1.71 20.44 -1.33
C MET A 173 -2.17 21.04 0.01
N GLN A 174 -2.38 20.16 0.99
CA GLN A 174 -2.71 20.54 2.38
C GLN A 174 -1.46 21.07 3.10
N THR A 175 -1.05 22.29 2.76
CA THR A 175 0.25 22.86 3.17
C THR A 175 0.40 23.00 4.68
N ALA A 176 -0.66 23.38 5.39
CA ALA A 176 -0.63 23.49 6.85
C ALA A 176 -0.40 22.14 7.52
N GLU A 177 -1.10 21.12 7.05
CA GLU A 177 -0.98 19.75 7.57
C GLU A 177 0.39 19.14 7.25
N VAL A 178 0.96 19.44 6.07
CA VAL A 178 2.31 18.98 5.70
C VAL A 178 3.37 19.58 6.62
N VAL A 179 3.29 20.90 6.89
CA VAL A 179 4.21 21.58 7.80
C VAL A 179 4.06 21.04 9.23
N ALA A 180 2.82 20.88 9.71
CA ALA A 180 2.56 20.31 11.03
C ALA A 180 3.06 18.86 11.16
N PHE A 181 2.97 18.07 10.09
CA PHE A 181 3.49 16.70 10.10
C PHE A 181 5.02 16.64 10.11
N ALA A 182 5.71 17.60 9.51
CA ALA A 182 7.17 17.70 9.61
C ALA A 182 7.63 17.82 11.07
N GLU A 183 6.93 18.65 11.88
CA GLU A 183 7.20 18.75 13.32
C GLU A 183 6.88 17.45 14.07
N ALA A 184 5.81 16.74 13.69
CA ALA A 184 5.50 15.43 14.27
C ALA A 184 6.60 14.38 13.99
N ILE A 185 7.18 14.40 12.80
CA ILE A 185 8.31 13.50 12.44
C ILE A 185 9.54 13.83 13.30
N ASN A 186 9.82 15.11 13.58
CA ASN A 186 10.93 15.50 14.43
C ASN A 186 10.75 15.07 15.89
N PHE A 187 9.50 14.88 16.31
CA PHE A 187 9.16 14.44 17.67
C PHE A 187 9.35 12.91 17.86
N VAL A 188 9.10 12.10 16.84
CA VAL A 188 9.20 10.63 16.87
C VAL A 188 10.64 10.17 16.71
#